data_ebde6825f0e842b14340b0251d6de4c2
#
_entry.id   ebde6825f0e842b14340b0251d6de4c2
#
_cell.length_a   1.000
_cell.length_b   1.000
_cell.length_c   1.000
_cell.angle_alpha   90.00
_cell.angle_beta   90.00
_cell.angle_gamma   90.00
#
_symmetry.space_group_name_H-M   'P 1'
#
loop_
_entity.id
_entity.type
_entity.pdbx_description
1 polymer ?
#
loop_
_entity_poly.entity_id
_entity_poly.type
_entity_poly.pdbx_seq_one_letter_code
_entity_poly.pdbx_strand_id
1 'polypeptide(L)'
;GDVYKRQIISSMQKGNIGVTTENIFPVIKKFLYSDHEIFLRELVSNAVDATQKLKTLASIGEFKGEVGDLTVHVSLGKDTITVSDRGIGLTAEEIDKYINQIAFSGANDFLEKYKNDANAIIGHFGLGFYSAFMVAKKVEIITKSHKEGAQAVKWSCDGSPEFTIENIDKADRGTDIVPVSYTHLRAHETCADL
;
A
#
# COMPACT_ATOMS: atom_id res chain seq x y z
N GLY A 1 36.98 16.67 -23.36
CA GLY A 1 35.57 16.81 -23.08
C GLY A 1 35.13 15.67 -22.17
N ASP A 2 35.25 15.84 -20.84
CA ASP A 2 34.84 14.85 -19.89
C ASP A 2 33.32 14.84 -19.83
N VAL A 3 32.74 13.81 -20.44
CA VAL A 3 31.36 13.45 -20.27
C VAL A 3 31.23 12.87 -18.86
N TYR A 4 30.73 13.67 -17.94
CA TYR A 4 30.27 13.18 -16.66
C TYR A 4 29.18 12.13 -16.91
N LYS A 5 29.54 10.87 -16.90
CA LYS A 5 28.59 9.79 -16.65
C LYS A 5 28.08 10.00 -15.24
N ARG A 6 26.94 10.69 -15.11
CA ARG A 6 26.11 10.56 -13.91
C ARG A 6 25.70 9.11 -13.84
N GLN A 7 26.45 8.33 -13.10
CA GLN A 7 25.94 7.09 -12.54
C GLN A 7 24.72 7.45 -11.73
N ILE A 8 23.55 7.14 -12.27
CA ILE A 8 22.34 7.07 -11.47
C ILE A 8 22.56 5.86 -10.57
N ILE A 9 23.17 6.11 -9.43
CA ILE A 9 23.18 5.14 -8.35
C ILE A 9 21.73 5.05 -7.94
N SER A 10 21.08 3.96 -8.33
CA SER A 10 19.80 3.57 -7.77
C SER A 10 20.02 3.40 -6.28
N SER A 11 19.73 4.44 -5.52
CA SER A 11 19.89 4.38 -4.08
C SER A 11 18.73 3.59 -3.50
N MET A 12 18.94 2.31 -3.32
CA MET A 12 18.05 1.49 -2.52
C MET A 12 18.23 1.89 -1.06
N GLN A 13 17.17 2.40 -0.45
CA GLN A 13 17.13 2.65 0.98
C GLN A 13 16.54 1.43 1.70
N LYS A 14 17.17 1.06 2.79
CA LYS A 14 16.67 0.05 3.73
C LYS A 14 16.36 0.74 5.05
N GLY A 15 15.28 0.34 5.67
CA GLY A 15 14.88 0.84 6.96
C GLY A 15 14.02 -0.16 7.71
N ASN A 16 13.72 0.17 8.95
CA ASN A 16 12.83 -0.61 9.79
C ASN A 16 11.49 0.11 9.91
N ILE A 17 10.42 -0.64 9.78
CA ILE A 17 9.09 -0.16 10.11
C ILE A 17 9.04 0.13 11.60
N GLY A 18 8.59 1.35 11.99
CA GLY A 18 8.66 1.83 13.38
C GLY A 18 8.08 0.88 14.42
N VAL A 19 8.60 0.99 15.55
CA VAL A 19 8.57 0.37 16.90
C VAL A 19 7.64 -0.84 17.17
N THR A 20 6.63 -1.15 16.38
CA THR A 20 5.58 -2.08 16.81
C THR A 20 5.12 -3.10 15.77
N THR A 21 5.83 -3.28 14.67
CA THR A 21 5.46 -4.31 13.68
C THR A 21 5.52 -5.71 14.26
N GLU A 22 6.44 -6.01 15.14
CA GLU A 22 6.47 -7.29 15.87
C GLU A 22 5.18 -7.53 16.66
N ASN A 23 4.54 -6.45 17.14
CA ASN A 23 3.29 -6.51 17.91
C ASN A 23 2.05 -6.33 17.05
N ILE A 24 2.14 -5.66 15.89
CA ILE A 24 1.01 -5.39 15.01
C ILE A 24 0.63 -6.63 14.19
N PHE A 25 1.59 -7.31 13.59
CA PHE A 25 1.29 -8.46 12.73
C PHE A 25 0.59 -9.61 13.49
N PRO A 26 1.00 -10.00 14.70
CA PRO A 26 0.23 -10.97 15.49
C PRO A 26 -1.18 -10.50 15.81
N VAL A 27 -1.37 -9.20 16.05
CA VAL A 27 -2.67 -8.61 16.33
C VAL A 27 -3.54 -8.63 15.08
N ILE A 28 -3.02 -8.16 13.95
CA ILE A 28 -3.72 -8.21 12.66
C ILE A 28 -4.11 -9.64 12.34
N LYS A 29 -3.19 -10.60 12.47
CA LYS A 29 -3.47 -12.02 12.25
C LYS A 29 -4.55 -12.55 13.16
N LYS A 30 -4.55 -12.18 14.43
CA LYS A 30 -5.52 -12.67 15.42
C LYS A 30 -6.92 -12.13 15.16
N PHE A 31 -7.07 -10.86 14.81
CA PHE A 31 -8.36 -10.21 14.60
C PHE A 31 -8.95 -10.46 13.22
N LEU A 32 -8.11 -10.66 12.21
CA LEU A 32 -8.52 -10.79 10.81
C LEU A 32 -8.56 -12.25 10.34
N TYR A 33 -8.25 -13.21 11.21
CA TYR A 33 -8.19 -14.63 10.87
C TYR A 33 -9.50 -15.22 10.35
N SER A 34 -10.62 -14.60 10.69
CA SER A 34 -11.95 -15.09 10.33
C SER A 34 -12.48 -14.55 8.99
N ASP A 35 -11.85 -13.53 8.40
CA ASP A 35 -12.37 -12.88 7.21
C ASP A 35 -11.21 -12.48 6.27
N HIS A 36 -10.79 -13.42 5.44
CA HIS A 36 -9.71 -13.21 4.48
C HIS A 36 -10.03 -12.21 3.38
N GLU A 37 -11.30 -11.88 3.16
CA GLU A 37 -11.73 -10.94 2.11
C GLU A 37 -11.50 -9.48 2.52
N ILE A 38 -11.32 -9.22 3.81
CA ILE A 38 -11.09 -7.87 4.32
C ILE A 38 -9.92 -7.19 3.61
N PHE A 39 -8.82 -7.90 3.32
CA PHE A 39 -7.66 -7.30 2.69
C PHE A 39 -7.99 -6.69 1.33
N LEU A 40 -8.74 -7.39 0.49
CA LEU A 40 -9.09 -6.89 -0.85
C LEU A 40 -10.02 -5.68 -0.76
N ARG A 41 -11.02 -5.75 0.11
CA ARG A 41 -11.93 -4.62 0.36
C ARG A 41 -11.16 -3.38 0.83
N GLU A 42 -10.22 -3.54 1.74
CA GLU A 42 -9.40 -2.43 2.25
C GLU A 42 -8.48 -1.85 1.17
N LEU A 43 -7.83 -2.68 0.36
CA LEU A 43 -6.99 -2.21 -0.73
C LEU A 43 -7.81 -1.46 -1.80
N VAL A 44 -8.97 -1.97 -2.17
CA VAL A 44 -9.87 -1.29 -3.11
C VAL A 44 -10.40 0.01 -2.52
N SER A 45 -10.79 0.03 -1.26
CA SER A 45 -11.24 1.24 -0.56
C SER A 45 -10.15 2.32 -0.55
N ASN A 46 -8.91 1.97 -0.27
CA ASN A 46 -7.78 2.89 -0.32
C ASN A 46 -7.53 3.43 -1.73
N ALA A 47 -7.66 2.59 -2.75
CA ALA A 47 -7.54 3.01 -4.14
C ALA A 47 -8.65 4.00 -4.56
N VAL A 48 -9.88 3.73 -4.15
CA VAL A 48 -11.02 4.64 -4.39
C VAL A 48 -10.80 5.97 -3.67
N ASP A 49 -10.35 5.94 -2.42
CA ASP A 49 -10.05 7.15 -1.65
C ASP A 49 -8.96 8.01 -2.32
N ALA A 50 -7.90 7.39 -2.82
CA ALA A 50 -6.85 8.07 -3.56
C ALA A 50 -7.37 8.75 -4.84
N THR A 51 -8.30 8.12 -5.55
CA THR A 51 -8.93 8.70 -6.75
C THR A 51 -9.86 9.87 -6.38
N GLN A 52 -10.60 9.76 -5.29
CA GLN A 52 -11.47 10.85 -4.81
C GLN A 52 -10.66 12.06 -4.36
N LYS A 53 -9.55 11.84 -3.69
CA LYS A 53 -8.62 12.92 -3.32
C LYS A 53 -8.08 13.65 -4.54
N LEU A 54 -7.72 12.94 -5.61
CA LEU A 54 -7.30 13.58 -6.86
C LEU A 54 -8.42 14.40 -7.49
N LYS A 55 -9.64 13.88 -7.55
CA LYS A 55 -10.80 14.63 -8.05
C LYS A 55 -11.02 15.92 -7.26
N THR A 56 -10.90 15.86 -5.95
CA THR A 56 -11.02 17.03 -5.08
C THR A 56 -9.95 18.07 -5.40
N LEU A 57 -8.68 17.65 -5.50
CA LEU A 57 -7.59 18.57 -5.87
C LEU A 57 -7.80 19.20 -7.24
N ALA A 58 -8.28 18.43 -8.22
CA ALA A 58 -8.61 18.97 -9.53
C ALA A 58 -9.75 19.99 -9.47
N SER A 59 -10.78 19.72 -8.67
CA SER A 59 -11.96 20.60 -8.56
C SER A 59 -11.64 21.95 -7.89
N ILE A 60 -10.69 21.97 -6.99
CA ILE A 60 -10.25 23.21 -6.32
C ILE A 60 -9.05 23.90 -7.01
N GLY A 61 -8.61 23.36 -8.16
CA GLY A 61 -7.52 23.93 -8.95
C GLY A 61 -6.10 23.66 -8.45
N GLU A 62 -5.94 22.80 -7.45
CA GLU A 62 -4.62 22.40 -6.95
C GLU A 62 -3.93 21.33 -7.79
N PHE A 63 -4.69 20.58 -8.57
CA PHE A 63 -4.17 19.67 -9.59
C PHE A 63 -4.54 20.20 -10.97
N LYS A 64 -3.55 20.58 -11.77
CA LYS A 64 -3.71 21.17 -13.10
C LYS A 64 -3.47 20.20 -14.26
N GLY A 65 -3.07 18.98 -13.95
CA GLY A 65 -2.86 17.94 -14.95
C GLY A 65 -4.17 17.35 -15.45
N GLU A 66 -4.07 16.48 -16.42
CA GLU A 66 -5.21 15.71 -16.92
C GLU A 66 -5.56 14.61 -15.93
N VAL A 67 -6.79 14.61 -15.45
CA VAL A 67 -7.29 13.58 -14.54
C VAL A 67 -7.38 12.23 -15.25
N GLY A 68 -7.95 12.21 -16.46
CA GLY A 68 -8.08 11.00 -17.26
C GLY A 68 -9.01 9.95 -16.64
N ASP A 69 -8.81 8.71 -17.01
CA ASP A 69 -9.56 7.57 -16.49
C ASP A 69 -9.06 7.22 -15.06
N LEU A 70 -9.98 7.23 -14.11
CA LEU A 70 -9.73 6.93 -12.71
C LEU A 70 -10.30 5.57 -12.28
N THR A 71 -10.57 4.69 -13.21
CA THR A 71 -11.02 3.34 -12.91
C THR A 71 -9.98 2.61 -12.05
N VAL A 72 -10.44 2.02 -10.97
CA VAL A 72 -9.63 1.12 -10.15
C VAL A 72 -9.66 -0.27 -10.79
N HIS A 73 -8.49 -0.85 -11.01
CA HIS A 73 -8.35 -2.17 -11.61
C HIS A 73 -7.85 -3.18 -10.58
N VAL A 74 -8.49 -4.34 -10.55
CA VAL A 74 -8.02 -5.50 -9.81
C VAL A 74 -7.67 -6.58 -10.82
N SER A 75 -6.43 -7.04 -10.79
CA SER A 75 -5.93 -8.06 -11.70
C SER A 75 -5.27 -9.21 -10.94
N LEU A 76 -5.39 -10.41 -11.50
CA LEU A 76 -4.78 -11.62 -10.96
C LEU A 76 -3.59 -12.01 -11.82
N GLY A 77 -2.44 -12.17 -11.18
CA GLY A 77 -1.27 -12.85 -11.76
C GLY A 77 -1.20 -14.30 -11.28
N LYS A 78 -0.09 -14.96 -11.57
CA LYS A 78 0.14 -16.35 -11.16
C LYS A 78 0.12 -16.51 -9.63
N ASP A 79 0.82 -15.64 -8.92
CA ASP A 79 0.99 -15.65 -7.47
C ASP A 79 0.67 -14.28 -6.85
N THR A 80 0.05 -13.39 -7.61
CA THR A 80 -0.17 -12.00 -7.22
C THR A 80 -1.59 -11.55 -7.44
N ILE A 81 -2.04 -10.65 -6.61
CA ILE A 81 -3.19 -9.79 -6.85
C ILE A 81 -2.65 -8.38 -6.98
N THR A 82 -3.09 -7.65 -7.99
CA THR A 82 -2.71 -6.24 -8.14
C THR A 82 -3.94 -5.37 -8.06
N VAL A 83 -3.94 -4.41 -7.15
CA VAL A 83 -4.94 -3.35 -7.09
C VAL A 83 -4.28 -2.06 -7.57
N SER A 84 -4.75 -1.55 -8.70
CA SER A 84 -4.18 -0.39 -9.37
C SER A 84 -5.15 0.77 -9.37
N ASP A 85 -4.67 1.96 -9.01
CA ASP A 85 -5.38 3.22 -9.15
C ASP A 85 -4.54 4.27 -9.89
N ARG A 86 -5.18 5.32 -10.35
CA ARG A 86 -4.56 6.52 -10.92
C ARG A 86 -4.89 7.76 -10.09
N GLY A 87 -5.00 7.58 -8.79
CA GLY A 87 -5.24 8.63 -7.82
C GLY A 87 -4.01 9.49 -7.55
N ILE A 88 -3.96 10.05 -6.36
CA ILE A 88 -2.91 11.00 -5.97
C ILE A 88 -1.50 10.38 -5.91
N GLY A 89 -1.38 9.05 -5.79
CA GLY A 89 -0.10 8.40 -5.56
C GLY A 89 0.58 8.81 -4.24
N LEU A 90 1.80 8.34 -4.06
CA LEU A 90 2.61 8.61 -2.87
C LEU A 90 4.04 9.00 -3.26
N THR A 91 4.63 9.93 -2.53
CA THR A 91 6.07 10.16 -2.53
C THR A 91 6.77 9.20 -1.56
N ALA A 92 8.10 9.10 -1.65
CA ALA A 92 8.88 8.31 -0.70
C ALA A 92 8.68 8.78 0.74
N GLU A 93 8.61 10.08 0.96
CA GLU A 93 8.36 10.70 2.27
C GLU A 93 6.96 10.37 2.80
N GLU A 94 5.97 10.35 1.92
CA GLU A 94 4.60 9.97 2.28
C GLU A 94 4.49 8.48 2.61
N ILE A 95 5.21 7.61 1.90
CA ILE A 95 5.32 6.20 2.26
C ILE A 95 5.93 6.05 3.64
N ASP A 96 7.01 6.75 3.92
CA ASP A 96 7.63 6.72 5.24
C ASP A 96 6.65 7.15 6.32
N LYS A 97 5.94 8.24 6.10
CA LYS A 97 4.97 8.79 7.05
C LYS A 97 3.74 7.91 7.26
N TYR A 98 3.14 7.40 6.19
CA TYR A 98 1.83 6.74 6.25
C TYR A 98 1.90 5.23 6.28
N ILE A 99 2.98 4.64 5.80
CA ILE A 99 3.17 3.18 5.74
C ILE A 99 4.18 2.71 6.79
N ASN A 100 5.35 3.35 6.89
CA ASN A 100 6.42 2.90 7.78
C ASN A 100 6.24 3.36 9.22
N GLN A 101 5.71 4.57 9.42
CA GLN A 101 5.47 5.14 10.75
C GLN A 101 4.05 4.85 11.21
N ILE A 102 3.77 3.61 11.55
CA ILE A 102 2.54 3.30 12.26
C ILE A 102 2.76 3.71 13.71
N ALA A 103 2.35 4.95 14.01
CA ALA A 103 2.43 5.47 15.36
C ALA A 103 1.42 4.79 16.28
N PHE A 104 1.82 3.71 16.92
CA PHE A 104 1.09 3.12 18.04
C PHE A 104 1.65 3.57 19.38
N SER A 105 1.47 4.82 19.69
CA SER A 105 1.49 5.22 21.09
C SER A 105 0.20 4.70 21.75
N GLY A 106 0.28 3.60 22.46
CA GLY A 106 -0.87 3.03 23.17
C GLY A 106 -1.52 1.83 22.49
N ALA A 107 -0.76 1.00 21.78
CA ALA A 107 -1.27 -0.21 21.13
C ALA A 107 -2.03 -1.14 22.09
N ASN A 108 -1.61 -1.24 23.35
CA ASN A 108 -2.27 -2.06 24.36
C ASN A 108 -3.61 -1.46 24.81
N ASP A 109 -3.66 -0.16 25.07
CA ASP A 109 -4.91 0.52 25.45
C ASP A 109 -5.92 0.48 24.31
N PHE A 110 -5.41 0.55 23.10
CA PHE A 110 -6.17 0.44 21.89
C PHE A 110 -6.78 -0.95 21.69
N LEU A 111 -5.99 -1.98 21.88
CA LEU A 111 -6.45 -3.37 21.80
C LEU A 111 -7.53 -3.69 22.82
N GLU A 112 -7.43 -3.14 24.04
CA GLU A 112 -8.45 -3.31 25.06
C GLU A 112 -9.76 -2.63 24.68
N LYS A 113 -9.69 -1.43 24.09
CA LYS A 113 -10.87 -0.64 23.73
C LYS A 113 -11.65 -1.23 22.55
N TYR A 114 -10.95 -1.86 21.60
CA TYR A 114 -11.55 -2.36 20.36
C TYR A 114 -11.50 -3.89 20.21
N LYS A 115 -11.40 -4.59 21.32
CA LYS A 115 -11.32 -6.06 21.39
C LYS A 115 -12.36 -6.82 20.56
N ASN A 116 -13.49 -6.18 20.28
CA ASN A 116 -14.66 -6.81 19.66
C ASN A 116 -15.00 -6.26 18.27
N ASP A 117 -14.22 -5.32 17.72
CA ASP A 117 -14.51 -4.73 16.43
C ASP A 117 -13.25 -4.55 15.57
N ALA A 118 -12.86 -5.62 14.89
CA ALA A 118 -11.72 -5.63 13.99
C ALA A 118 -11.86 -4.64 12.81
N ASN A 119 -13.09 -4.41 12.34
CA ASN A 119 -13.35 -3.50 11.22
C ASN A 119 -13.13 -2.04 11.62
N ALA A 120 -13.55 -1.67 12.83
CA ALA A 120 -13.30 -0.33 13.38
C ALA A 120 -11.79 -0.07 13.56
N ILE A 121 -11.05 -1.09 13.97
CA ILE A 121 -9.60 -1.03 14.12
C ILE A 121 -8.92 -0.73 12.78
N ILE A 122 -9.25 -1.49 11.75
CA ILE A 122 -8.62 -1.40 10.44
C ILE A 122 -8.90 -0.05 9.79
N GLY A 123 -10.16 0.38 9.78
CA GLY A 123 -10.57 1.63 9.13
C GLY A 123 -10.08 2.89 9.85
N HIS A 124 -10.06 2.87 11.18
CA HIS A 124 -9.77 4.07 11.98
C HIS A 124 -8.27 4.41 12.09
N PHE A 125 -7.39 3.42 11.92
CA PHE A 125 -5.95 3.56 12.17
C PHE A 125 -5.07 3.40 10.93
N GLY A 126 -5.65 3.36 9.74
CA GLY A 126 -4.89 3.18 8.50
C GLY A 126 -4.22 1.81 8.38
N LEU A 127 -4.68 0.82 9.13
CA LEU A 127 -4.15 -0.54 9.11
C LEU A 127 -4.64 -1.38 7.94
N GLY A 128 -5.55 -0.85 7.14
CA GLY A 128 -6.15 -1.58 6.02
C GLY A 128 -5.11 -2.12 5.04
N PHE A 129 -4.08 -1.34 4.76
CA PHE A 129 -2.95 -1.77 3.93
C PHE A 129 -2.28 -3.03 4.48
N TYR A 130 -2.04 -3.08 5.79
CA TYR A 130 -1.34 -4.20 6.43
C TYR A 130 -2.15 -5.49 6.46
N SER A 131 -3.46 -5.43 6.25
CA SER A 131 -4.29 -6.62 6.11
C SER A 131 -3.86 -7.52 4.95
N ALA A 132 -3.18 -6.98 3.95
CA ALA A 132 -2.62 -7.74 2.83
C ALA A 132 -1.61 -8.81 3.28
N PHE A 133 -0.90 -8.59 4.39
CA PHE A 133 0.05 -9.57 4.93
C PHE A 133 -0.61 -10.82 5.53
N MET A 134 -1.92 -10.85 5.67
CA MET A 134 -2.64 -12.06 6.07
C MET A 134 -2.60 -13.15 5.00
N VAL A 135 -2.58 -12.74 3.74
CA VAL A 135 -2.64 -13.64 2.56
C VAL A 135 -1.35 -13.63 1.75
N ALA A 136 -0.47 -12.67 2.01
CA ALA A 136 0.73 -12.44 1.24
C ALA A 136 2.00 -12.67 2.06
N LYS A 137 2.99 -13.32 1.46
CA LYS A 137 4.35 -13.43 2.00
C LYS A 137 5.17 -12.15 1.80
N LYS A 138 4.77 -11.33 0.84
CA LYS A 138 5.42 -10.09 0.45
C LYS A 138 4.37 -9.14 -0.11
N VAL A 139 4.51 -7.86 0.17
CA VAL A 139 3.69 -6.81 -0.44
C VAL A 139 4.60 -5.77 -1.05
N GLU A 140 4.30 -5.38 -2.28
CA GLU A 140 4.97 -4.30 -2.98
C GLU A 140 4.01 -3.14 -3.21
N ILE A 141 4.53 -1.92 -3.08
CA ILE A 141 3.86 -0.68 -3.48
C ILE A 141 4.68 -0.07 -4.61
N ILE A 142 4.05 0.12 -5.77
CA ILE A 142 4.64 0.78 -6.92
C ILE A 142 3.85 2.06 -7.13
N THR A 143 4.45 3.22 -6.94
CA THR A 143 3.70 4.46 -6.86
C THR A 143 4.42 5.66 -7.46
N LYS A 144 3.64 6.57 -8.02
CA LYS A 144 4.07 7.89 -8.48
C LYS A 144 3.06 8.94 -8.02
N SER A 145 3.52 9.92 -7.29
CA SER A 145 2.68 11.02 -6.81
C SER A 145 2.18 11.90 -7.97
N HIS A 146 1.01 12.50 -7.77
CA HIS A 146 0.45 13.54 -8.65
C HIS A 146 1.27 14.82 -8.66
N LYS A 147 2.14 15.02 -7.67
CA LYS A 147 2.97 16.22 -7.56
C LYS A 147 3.91 16.32 -8.74
N GLU A 148 4.06 17.53 -9.26
CA GLU A 148 4.94 17.79 -10.40
C GLU A 148 6.38 17.43 -10.07
N GLY A 149 7.07 16.72 -10.99
CA GLY A 149 8.45 16.29 -10.80
C GLY A 149 8.65 15.17 -9.77
N ALA A 150 7.58 14.56 -9.27
CA ALA A 150 7.69 13.47 -8.31
C ALA A 150 8.41 12.25 -8.89
N GLN A 151 9.31 11.69 -8.10
CA GLN A 151 10.00 10.45 -8.41
C GLN A 151 9.12 9.26 -8.07
N ALA A 152 8.92 8.35 -9.01
CA ALA A 152 8.26 7.09 -8.75
C ALA A 152 9.15 6.18 -7.90
N VAL A 153 8.52 5.44 -7.00
CA VAL A 153 9.22 4.55 -6.06
C VAL A 153 8.53 3.19 -5.96
N LYS A 154 9.32 2.20 -5.60
CA LYS A 154 8.86 0.87 -5.23
C LYS A 154 9.26 0.58 -3.80
N TRP A 155 8.27 0.36 -2.98
CA TRP A 155 8.42 -0.11 -1.60
C TRP A 155 8.13 -1.61 -1.55
N SER A 156 8.84 -2.33 -0.70
CA SER A 156 8.68 -3.78 -0.55
C SER A 156 8.92 -4.21 0.89
N CYS A 157 8.06 -5.10 1.38
CA CYS A 157 8.17 -5.68 2.72
C CYS A 157 7.66 -7.12 2.70
N ASP A 158 8.33 -8.00 3.43
CA ASP A 158 7.99 -9.42 3.56
C ASP A 158 7.26 -9.77 4.87
N GLY A 159 6.78 -8.75 5.58
CA GLY A 159 6.13 -8.90 6.88
C GLY A 159 7.10 -8.89 8.07
N SER A 160 8.40 -8.84 7.83
CA SER A 160 9.41 -8.53 8.84
C SER A 160 9.41 -7.03 9.16
N PRO A 161 10.09 -6.57 10.23
CA PRO A 161 10.23 -5.14 10.50
C PRO A 161 11.00 -4.36 9.43
N GLU A 162 11.66 -5.05 8.52
CA GLU A 162 12.48 -4.44 7.48
C GLU A 162 11.67 -4.19 6.21
N PHE A 163 11.93 -3.04 5.59
CA PHE A 163 11.42 -2.70 4.26
C PHE A 163 12.55 -2.24 3.35
N THR A 164 12.29 -2.27 2.05
CA THR A 164 13.15 -1.64 1.04
C THR A 164 12.35 -0.62 0.26
N ILE A 165 12.98 0.48 -0.12
CA ILE A 165 12.43 1.46 -1.03
C ILE A 165 13.47 1.84 -2.07
N GLU A 166 13.07 1.86 -3.33
CA GLU A 166 13.96 2.19 -4.44
C GLU A 166 13.26 3.11 -5.44
N ASN A 167 14.03 3.95 -6.11
CA ASN A 167 13.53 4.75 -7.22
C ASN A 167 13.33 3.86 -8.44
N ILE A 168 12.20 4.05 -9.12
CA ILE A 168 11.83 3.34 -10.34
C ILE A 168 11.33 4.32 -11.40
N ASP A 169 11.19 3.81 -12.61
CA ASP A 169 10.46 4.50 -13.67
C ASP A 169 9.01 4.00 -13.70
N LYS A 170 8.08 4.94 -13.65
CA LYS A 170 6.64 4.70 -13.80
C LYS A 170 6.06 5.87 -14.61
N ALA A 171 5.43 5.56 -15.73
CA ALA A 171 4.92 6.58 -16.64
C ALA A 171 3.76 7.37 -16.03
N ASP A 172 2.78 6.66 -15.49
CA ASP A 172 1.55 7.25 -14.94
C ASP A 172 1.64 7.46 -13.43
N ARG A 173 0.95 8.53 -12.95
CA ARG A 173 0.67 8.68 -11.52
C ARG A 173 -0.22 7.56 -11.01
N GLY A 174 -0.26 7.41 -9.71
CA GLY A 174 -1.11 6.46 -9.02
C GLY A 174 -0.33 5.37 -8.34
N THR A 175 -1.04 4.36 -7.86
CA THR A 175 -0.46 3.33 -7.00
C THR A 175 -0.92 1.95 -7.43
N ASP A 176 0.03 1.03 -7.52
CA ASP A 176 -0.21 -0.40 -7.64
C ASP A 176 0.20 -1.06 -6.32
N ILE A 177 -0.74 -1.72 -5.67
CA ILE A 177 -0.47 -2.57 -4.50
C ILE A 177 -0.45 -4.01 -4.97
N VAL A 178 0.65 -4.71 -4.71
CA VAL A 178 0.91 -6.06 -5.21
C VAL A 178 1.21 -7.02 -4.07
N PRO A 179 0.19 -7.63 -3.45
CA PRO A 179 0.38 -8.77 -2.57
C PRO A 179 0.87 -9.99 -3.36
N VAL A 180 1.93 -10.63 -2.88
CA VAL A 180 2.48 -11.87 -3.43
C VAL A 180 2.15 -13.02 -2.50
N SER A 181 1.36 -13.98 -2.95
CA SER A 181 0.84 -15.07 -2.14
C SER A 181 1.90 -16.10 -1.75
N TYR A 182 1.70 -16.78 -0.62
CA TYR A 182 2.48 -17.95 -0.20
C TYR A 182 2.27 -19.17 -1.08
N THR A 183 1.07 -19.32 -1.61
CA THR A 183 0.67 -20.46 -2.47
C THR A 183 0.12 -19.92 -3.77
N HIS A 184 0.23 -20.74 -4.84
CA HIS A 184 -0.44 -20.42 -6.09
C HIS A 184 -1.93 -20.16 -5.81
N LEU A 185 -2.40 -18.97 -6.14
CA LEU A 185 -3.82 -18.66 -6.14
C LEU A 185 -4.44 -19.58 -7.20
N ARG A 186 -5.03 -20.67 -6.76
CA ARG A 186 -5.82 -21.51 -7.68
C ARG A 186 -7.01 -20.67 -8.09
N ALA A 187 -7.15 -20.46 -9.38
CA ALA A 187 -8.26 -19.71 -9.99
C ALA A 187 -9.65 -20.24 -9.60
N HIS A 188 -9.72 -21.41 -8.99
CA HIS A 188 -10.95 -22.05 -8.53
C HIS A 188 -11.45 -21.59 -7.16
N GLU A 189 -10.61 -20.94 -6.36
CA GLU A 189 -11.00 -20.55 -4.99
C GLU A 189 -11.52 -19.11 -4.92
N THR A 190 -11.28 -18.31 -5.94
CA THR A 190 -11.68 -16.89 -5.98
C THR A 190 -12.93 -16.61 -6.81
N CYS A 191 -13.43 -17.56 -7.59
CA CYS A 191 -14.59 -17.38 -8.46
C CYS A 191 -15.87 -18.08 -7.98
N ALA A 192 -15.85 -18.79 -6.86
CA ALA A 192 -16.99 -19.63 -6.46
C ALA A 192 -17.98 -18.95 -5.51
N ASP A 193 -17.67 -17.79 -4.92
CA ASP A 193 -18.47 -17.17 -3.87
C ASP A 193 -18.72 -15.67 -4.06
N LEU A 194 -18.94 -15.23 -5.31
CA LEU A 194 -19.46 -13.90 -5.60
C LEU A 194 -20.84 -13.98 -6.21
#